data_1429182861c70a749f0c1e40fbc92cef
#
_entry.id   1429182861c70a749f0c1e40fbc92cef
#
_cell.length_a   1.000
_cell.length_b   1.000
_cell.length_c   1.000
_cell.angle_alpha   90.00
_cell.angle_beta   90.00
_cell.angle_gamma   90.00
#
_symmetry.space_group_name_H-M   'P 1'
#
loop_
_entity.id
_entity.type
_entity.pdbx_description
1 polymer ?
#
loop_
_entity_poly.entity_id
_entity_poly.type
_entity_poly.pdbx_seq_one_letter_code
_entity_poly.pdbx_strand_id
1 'polypeptide(L)'
;MSELNDKLRPLLDDRGLLTDTADIEPYLVEWRKKYHGKSSVVARPKSVQEVKSIVDVCIEERISIVPQGGNTGLCGGAVSESGQLVLSLERLNQIREIDSANNTITVEAGCILVNIQNAAQEARRFFPVSLASEGSCQIGGNLATNAGGINVLRYGNTREQVLGLEAILPNGGLFSDLAGLRKDNTGYDLKQLLIGSEGTLGIITAATLKLY
;
A
#
# COMPACT_ATOMS: atom_id res chain seq x y z
N MET A 1 3.41 7.51 23.51
CA MET A 1 4.22 7.59 22.26
C MET A 1 5.70 7.30 22.50
N SER A 2 6.36 7.76 23.58
CA SER A 2 7.78 7.36 23.86
C SER A 2 7.92 5.85 23.97
N GLU A 3 7.06 5.18 24.73
CA GLU A 3 7.08 3.72 24.90
C GLU A 3 6.85 2.97 23.57
N LEU A 4 5.96 3.47 22.72
CA LEU A 4 5.75 2.93 21.36
C LEU A 4 7.04 3.05 20.52
N ASN A 5 7.70 4.21 20.57
CA ASN A 5 8.94 4.44 19.83
C ASN A 5 10.06 3.48 20.26
N ASP A 6 10.16 3.21 21.58
CA ASP A 6 11.16 2.29 22.12
C ASP A 6 10.91 0.84 21.67
N LYS A 7 9.64 0.43 21.50
CA LYS A 7 9.26 -0.88 20.97
C LYS A 7 9.43 -1.01 19.45
N LEU A 8 9.18 0.07 18.69
CA LEU A 8 9.32 0.06 17.24
C LEU A 8 10.76 0.20 16.75
N ARG A 9 11.60 0.94 17.47
CA ARG A 9 12.97 1.23 17.04
C ARG A 9 13.82 -0.02 16.76
N PRO A 10 13.80 -1.08 17.57
CA PRO A 10 14.60 -2.29 17.31
C PRO A 10 14.07 -3.13 16.13
N LEU A 11 12.86 -2.87 15.65
CA LEU A 11 12.24 -3.60 14.52
C LEU A 11 12.61 -3.02 13.16
N LEU A 12 13.17 -1.80 13.13
CA LEU A 12 13.40 -1.01 11.93
C LEU A 12 14.87 -0.56 11.85
N ASP A 13 15.32 -0.28 10.64
CA ASP A 13 16.62 0.38 10.44
C ASP A 13 16.55 1.90 10.77
N ASP A 14 17.70 2.57 10.72
CA ASP A 14 17.84 3.99 11.11
C ASP A 14 16.90 4.94 10.32
N ARG A 15 16.45 4.53 9.13
CA ARG A 15 15.53 5.32 8.29
C ARG A 15 14.07 4.85 8.41
N GLY A 16 13.83 3.82 9.22
CA GLY A 16 12.53 3.17 9.34
C GLY A 16 11.56 3.82 10.30
N LEU A 17 12.04 4.63 11.26
CA LEU A 17 11.19 5.29 12.26
C LEU A 17 11.51 6.78 12.31
N LEU A 18 10.53 7.61 11.96
CA LEU A 18 10.63 9.06 12.03
C LEU A 18 9.86 9.58 13.25
N THR A 19 10.51 10.43 14.02
CA THR A 19 9.97 11.05 15.24
C THR A 19 10.26 12.55 15.32
N ASP A 20 11.15 13.07 14.44
CA ASP A 20 11.43 14.49 14.33
C ASP A 20 10.29 15.19 13.58
N THR A 21 9.85 16.32 14.09
CA THR A 21 8.71 17.07 13.54
C THR A 21 8.93 17.46 12.07
N ALA A 22 10.15 17.85 11.69
CA ALA A 22 10.45 18.24 10.32
C ALA A 22 10.38 17.04 9.36
N ASP A 23 10.78 15.85 9.82
CA ASP A 23 10.79 14.63 9.02
C ASP A 23 9.38 14.04 8.85
N ILE A 24 8.51 14.18 9.85
CA ILE A 24 7.13 13.63 9.80
C ILE A 24 6.16 14.57 9.07
N GLU A 25 6.42 15.85 9.00
CA GLU A 25 5.53 16.86 8.42
C GLU A 25 5.00 16.49 7.01
N PRO A 26 5.84 15.99 6.07
CA PRO A 26 5.36 15.59 4.74
C PRO A 26 4.30 14.48 4.75
N TYR A 27 4.26 13.66 5.80
CA TYR A 27 3.27 12.58 5.95
C TYR A 27 1.96 13.04 6.59
N LEU A 28 1.97 14.22 7.22
CA LEU A 28 0.81 14.77 7.92
C LEU A 28 -0.04 15.68 7.03
N VAL A 29 0.53 16.25 5.98
CA VAL A 29 -0.16 17.20 5.10
C VAL A 29 -0.70 16.48 3.86
N GLU A 30 -2.03 16.45 3.67
CA GLU A 30 -2.61 15.92 2.44
C GLU A 30 -2.37 16.88 1.25
N TRP A 31 -2.45 16.36 0.03
CA TRP A 31 -2.03 17.05 -1.19
C TRP A 31 -2.69 18.44 -1.39
N ARG A 32 -3.97 18.62 -1.02
CA ARG A 32 -4.68 19.91 -1.13
C ARG A 32 -4.49 20.83 0.08
N LYS A 33 -3.76 20.37 1.10
CA LYS A 33 -3.50 21.09 2.38
C LYS A 33 -4.79 21.49 3.11
N LYS A 34 -5.89 20.75 2.90
CA LYS A 34 -7.16 20.98 3.61
C LYS A 34 -7.20 20.27 4.94
N TYR A 35 -6.47 19.18 5.06
CA TYR A 35 -6.37 18.38 6.27
C TYR A 35 -4.92 18.26 6.69
N HIS A 36 -4.71 18.33 8.00
CA HIS A 36 -3.40 18.16 8.62
C HIS A 36 -3.49 17.08 9.69
N GLY A 37 -2.68 16.04 9.55
CA GLY A 37 -2.59 14.95 10.51
C GLY A 37 -1.94 15.36 11.83
N LYS A 38 -2.12 14.53 12.87
CA LYS A 38 -1.67 14.83 14.23
C LYS A 38 -0.78 13.73 14.82
N SER A 39 -0.34 12.75 14.01
CA SER A 39 0.61 11.76 14.48
C SER A 39 1.94 12.40 14.86
N SER A 40 2.61 11.84 15.86
CA SER A 40 3.97 12.21 16.26
C SER A 40 5.00 11.15 15.88
N VAL A 41 4.62 10.14 15.08
CA VAL A 41 5.49 9.04 14.66
C VAL A 41 5.07 8.49 13.31
N VAL A 42 6.05 8.24 12.45
CA VAL A 42 5.86 7.59 11.16
C VAL A 42 6.78 6.37 11.09
N ALA A 43 6.20 5.19 10.88
CA ALA A 43 6.96 3.97 10.61
C ALA A 43 7.03 3.72 9.11
N ARG A 44 8.22 3.36 8.63
CA ARG A 44 8.54 3.16 7.20
C ARG A 44 9.21 1.81 6.99
N PRO A 45 8.46 0.71 7.10
CA PRO A 45 9.00 -0.64 6.90
C PRO A 45 9.50 -0.83 5.47
N LYS A 46 10.51 -1.70 5.30
CA LYS A 46 11.07 -2.10 4.02
C LYS A 46 10.81 -3.57 3.66
N SER A 47 10.10 -4.29 4.52
CA SER A 47 9.71 -5.68 4.31
C SER A 47 8.34 -5.99 4.89
N VAL A 48 7.68 -7.01 4.36
CA VAL A 48 6.40 -7.51 4.88
C VAL A 48 6.53 -7.95 6.34
N GLN A 49 7.68 -8.53 6.70
CA GLN A 49 7.95 -8.93 8.08
C GLN A 49 8.01 -7.74 9.03
N GLU A 50 8.64 -6.63 8.62
CA GLU A 50 8.64 -5.39 9.40
C GLU A 50 7.22 -4.83 9.55
N VAL A 51 6.40 -4.83 8.47
CA VAL A 51 4.96 -4.43 8.55
C VAL A 51 4.24 -5.27 9.60
N LYS A 52 4.40 -6.60 9.53
CA LYS A 52 3.78 -7.52 10.49
C LYS A 52 4.20 -7.21 11.93
N SER A 53 5.50 -7.06 12.18
CA SER A 53 6.03 -6.77 13.51
C SER A 53 5.52 -5.44 14.07
N ILE A 54 5.37 -4.41 13.23
CA ILE A 54 4.77 -3.12 13.62
C ILE A 54 3.31 -3.32 14.00
N VAL A 55 2.55 -4.07 13.20
CA VAL A 55 1.13 -4.37 13.47
C VAL A 55 0.99 -5.11 14.79
N ASP A 56 1.82 -6.13 15.05
CA ASP A 56 1.81 -6.89 16.30
C ASP A 56 2.02 -5.98 17.52
N VAL A 57 3.02 -5.08 17.48
CA VAL A 57 3.26 -4.09 18.54
C VAL A 57 2.06 -3.15 18.70
N CYS A 58 1.48 -2.68 17.60
CA CYS A 58 0.31 -1.78 17.67
C CYS A 58 -0.92 -2.47 18.25
N ILE A 59 -1.10 -3.77 18.01
CA ILE A 59 -2.16 -4.59 18.63
C ILE A 59 -1.94 -4.66 20.15
N GLU A 60 -0.73 -5.00 20.59
CA GLU A 60 -0.37 -5.10 22.01
C GLU A 60 -0.59 -3.76 22.74
N GLU A 61 -0.15 -2.66 22.13
CA GLU A 61 -0.25 -1.31 22.68
C GLU A 61 -1.62 -0.64 22.46
N ARG A 62 -2.53 -1.28 21.70
CA ARG A 62 -3.84 -0.73 21.31
C ARG A 62 -3.71 0.61 20.57
N ILE A 63 -2.72 0.73 19.72
CA ILE A 63 -2.47 1.90 18.87
C ILE A 63 -3.12 1.69 17.51
N SER A 64 -3.93 2.66 17.08
CA SER A 64 -4.51 2.65 15.75
C SER A 64 -3.46 3.01 14.69
N ILE A 65 -3.50 2.32 13.54
CA ILE A 65 -2.61 2.52 12.42
C ILE A 65 -3.36 3.24 11.30
N VAL A 66 -2.71 4.24 10.70
CA VAL A 66 -3.14 4.87 9.44
C VAL A 66 -2.17 4.45 8.34
N PRO A 67 -2.53 3.46 7.49
CA PRO A 67 -1.69 3.08 6.35
C PRO A 67 -1.63 4.22 5.34
N GLN A 68 -0.43 4.50 4.83
CA GLN A 68 -0.24 5.57 3.87
C GLN A 68 0.62 5.09 2.70
N GLY A 69 0.15 5.34 1.47
CA GLY A 69 0.94 5.24 0.25
C GLY A 69 1.52 6.61 -0.15
N GLY A 70 1.38 6.99 -1.42
CA GLY A 70 1.91 8.26 -1.95
C GLY A 70 1.19 9.54 -1.47
N ASN A 71 0.27 9.45 -0.53
CA ASN A 71 -0.49 10.57 0.07
C ASN A 71 -1.16 11.50 -0.99
N THR A 72 -1.62 10.92 -2.10
CA THR A 72 -2.24 11.64 -3.22
C THR A 72 -3.77 11.67 -3.15
N GLY A 73 -4.36 11.04 -2.14
CA GLY A 73 -5.81 10.99 -1.92
C GLY A 73 -6.39 12.36 -1.58
N LEU A 74 -7.62 12.61 -2.03
CA LEU A 74 -8.27 13.92 -1.87
C LEU A 74 -9.36 13.95 -0.78
N CYS A 75 -9.63 12.82 -0.15
CA CYS A 75 -10.73 12.68 0.82
C CYS A 75 -10.26 12.58 2.29
N GLY A 76 -8.96 12.72 2.55
CA GLY A 76 -8.41 12.69 3.90
C GLY A 76 -8.24 11.29 4.50
N GLY A 77 -8.41 10.20 3.74
CA GLY A 77 -8.31 8.82 4.25
C GLY A 77 -6.95 8.43 4.81
N ALA A 78 -5.88 9.15 4.46
CA ALA A 78 -4.53 8.95 4.99
C ALA A 78 -4.14 9.98 6.07
N VAL A 79 -5.09 10.77 6.58
CA VAL A 79 -4.86 11.78 7.61
C VAL A 79 -5.00 11.15 8.98
N SER A 80 -3.96 11.29 9.81
CA SER A 80 -3.92 10.71 11.15
C SER A 80 -4.49 11.64 12.23
N GLU A 81 -5.09 11.05 13.25
CA GLU A 81 -5.43 11.75 14.49
C GLU A 81 -4.31 11.60 15.54
N SER A 82 -4.44 12.35 16.66
CA SER A 82 -3.50 12.25 17.77
C SER A 82 -3.52 10.85 18.39
N GLY A 83 -2.33 10.31 18.67
CA GLY A 83 -2.17 8.98 19.24
C GLY A 83 -2.18 7.83 18.21
N GLN A 84 -2.34 8.13 16.92
CA GLN A 84 -2.23 7.13 15.85
C GLN A 84 -0.82 7.04 15.29
N LEU A 85 -0.44 5.87 14.79
CA LEU A 85 0.77 5.64 14.02
C LEU A 85 0.49 5.82 12.53
N VAL A 86 1.28 6.63 11.82
CA VAL A 86 1.30 6.59 10.34
C VAL A 86 2.24 5.50 9.90
N LEU A 87 1.75 4.58 9.07
CA LEU A 87 2.52 3.49 8.48
C LEU A 87 2.70 3.74 6.98
N SER A 88 3.83 4.31 6.59
CA SER A 88 4.15 4.57 5.19
C SER A 88 4.74 3.33 4.52
N LEU A 89 4.15 2.91 3.40
CA LEU A 89 4.60 1.75 2.63
C LEU A 89 5.59 2.09 1.51
N GLU A 90 6.06 3.33 1.43
CA GLU A 90 6.91 3.84 0.34
C GLU A 90 8.21 3.03 0.14
N ARG A 91 8.71 2.34 1.17
CA ARG A 91 9.94 1.54 1.11
C ARG A 91 9.69 0.08 0.69
N LEU A 92 8.43 -0.37 0.64
CA LEU A 92 8.02 -1.61 0.00
C LEU A 92 7.77 -1.33 -1.49
N ASN A 93 8.81 -1.15 -2.28
CA ASN A 93 8.70 -0.61 -3.64
C ASN A 93 9.37 -1.48 -4.72
N GLN A 94 9.55 -2.78 -4.44
CA GLN A 94 10.14 -3.70 -5.40
C GLN A 94 9.11 -4.22 -6.40
N ILE A 95 9.52 -4.29 -7.67
CA ILE A 95 8.87 -5.15 -8.65
C ILE A 95 9.46 -6.54 -8.44
N ARG A 96 8.66 -7.46 -7.87
CA ARG A 96 9.11 -8.80 -7.51
C ARG A 96 9.29 -9.70 -8.72
N GLU A 97 8.39 -9.56 -9.72
CA GLU A 97 8.38 -10.42 -10.90
C GLU A 97 7.62 -9.77 -12.06
N ILE A 98 8.07 -10.02 -13.28
CA ILE A 98 7.33 -9.78 -14.52
C ILE A 98 7.30 -11.08 -15.31
N ASP A 99 6.11 -11.69 -15.41
CA ASP A 99 5.88 -12.87 -16.24
C ASP A 99 5.20 -12.46 -17.56
N SER A 100 6.02 -12.29 -18.59
CA SER A 100 5.53 -11.93 -19.93
C SER A 100 4.75 -13.05 -20.62
N ALA A 101 4.94 -14.32 -20.22
CA ALA A 101 4.21 -15.44 -20.79
C ALA A 101 2.78 -15.48 -20.24
N ASN A 102 2.61 -15.22 -18.95
CA ASN A 102 1.31 -15.16 -18.29
C ASN A 102 0.67 -13.75 -18.35
N ASN A 103 1.42 -12.74 -18.84
CA ASN A 103 1.01 -11.33 -18.83
C ASN A 103 0.64 -10.84 -17.42
N THR A 104 1.57 -11.01 -16.49
CA THR A 104 1.41 -10.57 -15.09
C THR A 104 2.65 -9.81 -14.60
N ILE A 105 2.43 -8.97 -13.61
CA ILE A 105 3.48 -8.30 -12.85
C ILE A 105 3.15 -8.38 -11.37
N THR A 106 4.10 -8.82 -10.53
CA THR A 106 3.97 -8.85 -9.08
C THR A 106 4.79 -7.71 -8.48
N VAL A 107 4.12 -6.82 -7.75
CA VAL A 107 4.69 -5.57 -7.22
C VAL A 107 4.36 -5.39 -5.75
N GLU A 108 5.23 -4.71 -5.03
CA GLU A 108 4.98 -4.27 -3.66
C GLU A 108 4.15 -2.99 -3.62
N ALA A 109 3.44 -2.79 -2.50
CA ALA A 109 2.42 -1.75 -2.35
C ALA A 109 2.95 -0.30 -2.52
N GLY A 110 4.23 -0.06 -2.21
CA GLY A 110 4.91 1.24 -2.36
C GLY A 110 5.41 1.52 -3.78
N CYS A 111 5.25 0.60 -4.74
CA CYS A 111 5.62 0.87 -6.13
C CYS A 111 4.81 2.05 -6.69
N ILE A 112 5.51 3.04 -7.23
CA ILE A 112 4.88 4.19 -7.89
C ILE A 112 4.27 3.72 -9.22
N LEU A 113 3.07 4.19 -9.52
CA LEU A 113 2.28 3.73 -10.67
C LEU A 113 3.03 3.86 -12.00
N VAL A 114 3.69 4.99 -12.26
CA VAL A 114 4.46 5.19 -13.49
C VAL A 114 5.63 4.21 -13.63
N ASN A 115 6.24 3.77 -12.53
CA ASN A 115 7.31 2.77 -12.58
C ASN A 115 6.79 1.39 -13.01
N ILE A 116 5.56 1.04 -12.58
CA ILE A 116 4.88 -0.20 -13.00
C ILE A 116 4.55 -0.13 -14.49
N GLN A 117 4.06 1.02 -14.98
CA GLN A 117 3.77 1.24 -16.40
C GLN A 117 5.04 1.13 -17.25
N ASN A 118 6.14 1.76 -16.82
CA ASN A 118 7.43 1.70 -17.53
C ASN A 118 7.98 0.26 -17.59
N ALA A 119 7.95 -0.45 -16.46
CA ALA A 119 8.40 -1.85 -16.41
C ALA A 119 7.53 -2.77 -17.30
N ALA A 120 6.22 -2.54 -17.36
CA ALA A 120 5.34 -3.24 -18.27
C ALA A 120 5.70 -2.94 -19.75
N GLN A 121 5.97 -1.67 -20.08
CA GLN A 121 6.36 -1.25 -21.44
C GLN A 121 7.70 -1.86 -21.85
N GLU A 122 8.69 -1.90 -20.98
CA GLU A 122 9.99 -2.57 -21.23
C GLU A 122 9.80 -4.06 -21.52
N ALA A 123 8.83 -4.71 -20.84
CA ALA A 123 8.44 -6.10 -21.12
C ALA A 123 7.53 -6.24 -22.36
N ARG A 124 7.31 -5.17 -23.14
CA ARG A 124 6.38 -5.11 -24.28
C ARG A 124 4.93 -5.47 -23.88
N ARG A 125 4.51 -4.96 -22.75
CA ARG A 125 3.19 -5.11 -22.17
C ARG A 125 2.64 -3.74 -21.77
N PHE A 126 1.39 -3.71 -21.39
CA PHE A 126 0.70 -2.49 -20.99
C PHE A 126 -0.01 -2.69 -19.66
N PHE A 127 0.21 -1.77 -18.71
CA PHE A 127 -0.59 -1.69 -17.46
C PHE A 127 -1.60 -0.55 -17.60
N PRO A 128 -2.93 -0.82 -17.54
CA PRO A 128 -3.94 0.11 -18.04
C PRO A 128 -4.36 1.20 -17.06
N VAL A 129 -4.01 1.10 -15.77
CA VAL A 129 -4.38 2.14 -14.81
C VAL A 129 -3.60 3.41 -15.11
N SER A 130 -4.31 4.53 -15.33
CA SER A 130 -3.70 5.84 -15.59
C SER A 130 -4.44 6.90 -14.80
N LEU A 131 -3.72 7.60 -13.95
CA LEU A 131 -4.22 8.60 -12.99
C LEU A 131 -3.44 9.89 -13.15
N ALA A 132 -4.06 11.03 -12.82
CA ALA A 132 -3.37 12.32 -12.81
C ALA A 132 -2.15 12.35 -11.86
N SER A 133 -2.14 11.49 -10.84
CA SER A 133 -1.08 11.35 -9.85
C SER A 133 -0.10 10.21 -10.13
N GLU A 134 -0.05 9.63 -11.34
CA GLU A 134 0.73 8.43 -11.66
C GLU A 134 2.22 8.52 -11.33
N GLY A 135 2.78 9.74 -11.33
CA GLY A 135 4.18 9.98 -10.95
C GLY A 135 4.46 9.95 -9.44
N SER A 136 3.44 9.86 -8.59
CA SER A 136 3.59 9.89 -7.12
C SER A 136 2.66 8.94 -6.36
N CYS A 137 1.52 8.56 -6.92
CA CYS A 137 0.65 7.57 -6.28
C CYS A 137 1.31 6.19 -6.28
N GLN A 138 1.04 5.43 -5.22
CA GLN A 138 1.57 4.09 -5.02
C GLN A 138 0.45 3.06 -5.20
N ILE A 139 0.81 1.89 -5.73
CA ILE A 139 -0.17 0.87 -6.12
C ILE A 139 -1.00 0.36 -4.94
N GLY A 140 -0.43 0.26 -3.74
CA GLY A 140 -1.18 -0.12 -2.54
C GLY A 140 -2.31 0.85 -2.22
N GLY A 141 -2.08 2.16 -2.39
CA GLY A 141 -3.12 3.18 -2.26
C GLY A 141 -4.16 3.10 -3.37
N ASN A 142 -3.74 2.85 -4.61
CA ASN A 142 -4.66 2.67 -5.74
C ASN A 142 -5.57 1.44 -5.54
N LEU A 143 -5.04 0.35 -4.99
CA LEU A 143 -5.79 -0.85 -4.61
C LEU A 143 -6.75 -0.57 -3.45
N ALA A 144 -6.24 0.04 -2.38
CA ALA A 144 -7.02 0.33 -1.18
C ALA A 144 -8.22 1.24 -1.46
N THR A 145 -8.11 2.15 -2.43
CA THR A 145 -9.19 3.06 -2.83
C THR A 145 -9.97 2.57 -4.07
N ASN A 146 -9.59 1.44 -4.65
CA ASN A 146 -10.11 0.97 -5.94
C ASN A 146 -10.11 2.08 -7.00
N ALA A 147 -8.96 2.70 -7.20
CA ALA A 147 -8.81 3.88 -8.06
C ALA A 147 -9.25 3.57 -9.51
N GLY A 148 -9.93 4.53 -10.14
CA GLY A 148 -10.43 4.40 -11.51
C GLY A 148 -9.38 4.83 -12.54
N GLY A 149 -9.48 6.06 -13.00
CA GLY A 149 -8.62 6.65 -14.03
C GLY A 149 -9.30 6.77 -15.38
N ILE A 150 -8.53 7.17 -16.39
CA ILE A 150 -9.11 7.52 -17.71
C ILE A 150 -9.46 6.30 -18.57
N ASN A 151 -8.86 5.14 -18.30
CA ASN A 151 -9.02 3.92 -19.09
C ASN A 151 -10.14 2.98 -18.58
N VAL A 152 -10.90 3.41 -17.58
CA VAL A 152 -11.92 2.59 -16.86
C VAL A 152 -12.96 1.99 -17.78
N LEU A 153 -13.43 2.71 -18.79
CA LEU A 153 -14.47 2.21 -19.71
C LEU A 153 -14.04 0.96 -20.47
N ARG A 154 -12.74 0.79 -20.73
CA ARG A 154 -12.21 -0.38 -21.44
C ARG A 154 -11.69 -1.46 -20.51
N TYR A 155 -10.96 -1.08 -19.47
CA TYR A 155 -10.18 -2.02 -18.65
C TYR A 155 -10.73 -2.20 -17.24
N GLY A 156 -11.73 -1.39 -16.84
CA GLY A 156 -12.24 -1.40 -15.47
C GLY A 156 -11.36 -0.57 -14.51
N ASN A 157 -11.75 -0.58 -13.25
CA ASN A 157 -11.00 0.05 -12.15
C ASN A 157 -9.76 -0.78 -11.79
N THR A 158 -9.00 -0.33 -10.79
CA THR A 158 -7.82 -1.06 -10.27
C THR A 158 -8.17 -2.48 -9.82
N ARG A 159 -9.34 -2.70 -9.24
CA ARG A 159 -9.88 -4.01 -8.83
C ARG A 159 -9.84 -5.06 -9.95
N GLU A 160 -10.25 -4.69 -11.15
CA GLU A 160 -10.31 -5.59 -12.30
C GLU A 160 -8.92 -5.99 -12.80
N GLN A 161 -7.88 -5.28 -12.40
CA GLN A 161 -6.49 -5.58 -12.76
C GLN A 161 -5.84 -6.59 -11.81
N VAL A 162 -6.46 -6.91 -10.66
CA VAL A 162 -5.83 -7.74 -9.63
C VAL A 162 -6.11 -9.22 -9.85
N LEU A 163 -5.06 -10.02 -9.90
CA LEU A 163 -5.12 -11.49 -9.88
C LEU A 163 -4.81 -12.04 -8.49
N GLY A 164 -3.83 -11.45 -7.79
CA GLY A 164 -3.43 -11.88 -6.48
C GLY A 164 -3.16 -10.69 -5.55
N LEU A 165 -3.23 -10.92 -4.25
CA LEU A 165 -3.02 -9.90 -3.22
C LEU A 165 -2.30 -10.46 -1.99
N GLU A 166 -1.48 -9.64 -1.37
CA GLU A 166 -0.85 -9.90 -0.10
C GLU A 166 -1.18 -8.75 0.86
N ALA A 167 -1.56 -9.07 2.11
CA ALA A 167 -1.89 -8.07 3.12
C ALA A 167 -1.63 -8.59 4.54
N ILE A 168 -1.34 -7.66 5.46
CA ILE A 168 -1.37 -7.93 6.90
C ILE A 168 -2.76 -7.57 7.42
N LEU A 169 -3.41 -8.54 8.05
CA LEU A 169 -4.77 -8.40 8.61
C LEU A 169 -4.72 -7.70 9.98
N PRO A 170 -5.86 -7.18 10.48
CA PRO A 170 -5.92 -6.49 11.77
C PRO A 170 -5.54 -7.34 12.99
N ASN A 171 -5.51 -8.66 12.85
CA ASN A 171 -5.06 -9.60 13.89
C ASN A 171 -3.57 -9.97 13.77
N GLY A 172 -2.80 -9.29 12.91
CA GLY A 172 -1.40 -9.59 12.64
C GLY A 172 -1.19 -10.78 11.68
N GLY A 173 -2.25 -11.45 11.23
CA GLY A 173 -2.17 -12.55 10.27
C GLY A 173 -1.73 -12.08 8.88
N LEU A 174 -0.91 -12.88 8.20
CA LEU A 174 -0.57 -12.67 6.80
C LEU A 174 -1.63 -13.36 5.92
N PHE A 175 -2.33 -12.57 5.11
CA PHE A 175 -3.06 -13.07 3.95
C PHE A 175 -2.14 -12.97 2.73
N SER A 176 -1.89 -14.07 2.04
CA SER A 176 -1.05 -14.07 0.84
C SER A 176 -1.61 -15.05 -0.18
N ASP A 177 -2.10 -14.50 -1.27
CA ASP A 177 -2.51 -15.20 -2.48
C ASP A 177 -2.03 -14.37 -3.68
N LEU A 178 -0.76 -14.53 -4.02
CA LEU A 178 -0.12 -13.82 -5.14
C LEU A 178 -0.13 -14.66 -6.44
N ALA A 179 -0.99 -15.70 -6.51
CA ALA A 179 -1.14 -16.49 -7.71
C ALA A 179 -1.60 -15.63 -8.90
N GLY A 180 -0.92 -15.77 -10.04
CA GLY A 180 -1.25 -15.07 -11.28
C GLY A 180 -2.35 -15.77 -12.09
N LEU A 181 -3.25 -16.51 -11.45
CA LEU A 181 -4.30 -17.28 -12.12
C LEU A 181 -5.41 -16.38 -12.63
N ARG A 182 -5.71 -16.44 -13.94
CA ARG A 182 -6.83 -15.70 -14.54
C ARG A 182 -8.19 -16.33 -14.22
N LYS A 183 -8.20 -17.61 -13.89
CA LYS A 183 -9.37 -18.36 -13.45
C LYS A 183 -8.99 -19.15 -12.21
N ASP A 184 -9.55 -18.76 -11.09
CA ASP A 184 -9.48 -19.49 -9.83
C ASP A 184 -10.89 -19.63 -9.27
N ASN A 185 -11.34 -20.87 -9.11
CA ASN A 185 -12.66 -21.22 -8.57
C ASN A 185 -12.55 -21.79 -7.16
N THR A 186 -11.42 -21.60 -6.48
CA THR A 186 -11.14 -22.18 -5.16
C THR A 186 -11.64 -21.25 -4.06
N GLY A 187 -12.80 -21.59 -3.48
CA GLY A 187 -13.34 -20.86 -2.31
C GLY A 187 -13.83 -19.45 -2.61
N TYR A 188 -13.90 -18.64 -1.57
CA TYR A 188 -14.26 -17.22 -1.67
C TYR A 188 -13.08 -16.37 -2.14
N ASP A 189 -13.35 -15.40 -2.99
CA ASP A 189 -12.36 -14.42 -3.47
C ASP A 189 -12.13 -13.32 -2.43
N LEU A 190 -11.37 -13.63 -1.37
CA LEU A 190 -11.16 -12.76 -0.21
C LEU A 190 -10.42 -11.47 -0.53
N LYS A 191 -9.58 -11.44 -1.59
CA LYS A 191 -8.89 -10.19 -1.99
C LYS A 191 -9.87 -9.07 -2.33
N GLN A 192 -11.08 -9.40 -2.77
CA GLN A 192 -12.11 -8.42 -3.10
C GLN A 192 -12.62 -7.63 -1.90
N LEU A 193 -12.48 -8.16 -0.68
CA LEU A 193 -12.81 -7.44 0.55
C LEU A 193 -11.76 -6.38 0.87
N LEU A 194 -10.48 -6.66 0.60
CA LEU A 194 -9.37 -5.78 0.89
C LEU A 194 -9.24 -4.63 -0.13
N ILE A 195 -9.58 -4.88 -1.39
CA ILE A 195 -9.56 -3.85 -2.44
C ILE A 195 -10.74 -2.92 -2.24
N GLY A 196 -10.46 -1.61 -2.10
CA GLY A 196 -11.48 -0.60 -1.82
C GLY A 196 -11.85 -0.50 -0.33
N SER A 197 -11.14 -1.19 0.57
CA SER A 197 -11.37 -1.12 2.02
C SER A 197 -10.67 0.07 2.70
N GLU A 198 -9.85 0.82 1.97
CA GLU A 198 -9.11 2.00 2.46
C GLU A 198 -8.28 1.72 3.74
N GLY A 199 -7.71 0.50 3.85
CA GLY A 199 -6.89 0.09 4.99
C GLY A 199 -7.69 -0.36 6.22
N THR A 200 -9.03 -0.33 6.19
CA THR A 200 -9.87 -0.69 7.36
C THR A 200 -9.93 -2.18 7.64
N LEU A 201 -9.68 -3.03 6.64
CA LEU A 201 -9.71 -4.50 6.76
C LEU A 201 -8.34 -5.15 6.71
N GLY A 202 -7.29 -4.38 6.41
CA GLY A 202 -5.91 -4.87 6.34
C GLY A 202 -5.00 -3.91 5.59
N ILE A 203 -3.70 -4.14 5.70
CA ILE A 203 -2.64 -3.33 5.09
C ILE A 203 -2.10 -4.11 3.90
N ILE A 204 -2.41 -3.66 2.67
CA ILE A 204 -1.94 -4.29 1.44
C ILE A 204 -0.43 -4.10 1.33
N THR A 205 0.31 -5.19 1.13
CA THR A 205 1.77 -5.19 1.03
C THR A 205 2.28 -5.52 -0.37
N ALA A 206 1.56 -6.32 -1.14
CA ALA A 206 1.88 -6.64 -2.53
C ALA A 206 0.65 -7.04 -3.34
N ALA A 207 0.77 -7.03 -4.65
CA ALA A 207 -0.25 -7.53 -5.56
C ALA A 207 0.35 -8.12 -6.84
N THR A 208 -0.33 -9.11 -7.41
CA THR A 208 -0.12 -9.61 -8.77
C THR A 208 -1.17 -8.99 -9.68
N LEU A 209 -0.72 -8.26 -10.69
CA LEU A 209 -1.54 -7.44 -11.58
C LEU A 209 -1.53 -7.99 -13.01
N LYS A 210 -2.64 -7.79 -13.72
CA LYS A 210 -2.78 -8.14 -15.15
C LYS A 210 -2.00 -7.15 -16.01
N LEU A 211 -1.31 -7.68 -17.01
CA LEU A 211 -0.75 -6.92 -18.14
C LEU A 211 -1.50 -7.27 -19.43
N TYR A 212 -1.42 -6.35 -20.40
CA TYR A 212 -2.06 -6.44 -21.71
C TYR A 212 -1.05 -6.28 -22.83
#